data_b1f93545d45d35fddbebc86d96ef61d0
#
_entry.id   b1f93545d45d35fddbebc86d96ef61d0
#
_cell.length_a   1.000
_cell.length_b   1.000
_cell.length_c   1.000
_cell.angle_alpha   90.00
_cell.angle_beta   90.00
_cell.angle_gamma   90.00
#
_symmetry.space_group_name_H-M   'P 1'
#
loop_
_entity.id
_entity.type
_entity.pdbx_description
1 polymer ?
#
loop_
_entity_poly.entity_id
_entity_poly.type
_entity_poly.pdbx_seq_one_letter_code
_entity_poly.pdbx_strand_id
1 'polypeptide(L)'
;MDPAHPADPRPGHRERLVAHRTAATALTSCGDTELAALVAAAKPLGTGIGGRSALLEIDGVPVFVKRIPLTDTELRPENLRSTADLFDLPAFCHYGAGGPGFGAWRELAAHVMTHRWVLTGDDPRFPLLHHWRVLPEPAPPLPEELADIDRTVARWGGAPGVRHRLEEMATAGASLVLFLEYVPQDLHRWLGDRVREGGDIADEACLMVERELLTGTLAMNARGLLHFDTHFGNVLTDGRRLHFTDHGLSLSSRFRLSPEHARFLDQHRDHDPCYAMSYLVNRLLWMFSGLGVRDAAEVVRACAGGARPEGLSDAVAGIVTRHAPVTLVMTDFVLRMLDDPAGTPYPADELRRLSAERPP
;
A
#
# COMPACT_ATOMS: atom_id res chain seq x y z
N MET A 1 17.61 -28.40 -30.05
CA MET A 1 17.64 -26.93 -30.26
C MET A 1 16.44 -26.37 -29.51
N ASP A 2 16.69 -25.88 -28.32
CA ASP A 2 15.68 -25.23 -27.48
C ASP A 2 15.33 -23.87 -28.12
N PRO A 3 14.05 -23.55 -28.38
CA PRO A 3 13.72 -22.23 -28.91
C PRO A 3 14.03 -21.20 -27.85
N ALA A 4 14.98 -20.32 -28.16
CA ALA A 4 15.34 -19.18 -27.33
C ALA A 4 14.04 -18.43 -26.93
N HIS A 5 13.71 -18.46 -25.64
CA HIS A 5 12.68 -17.62 -25.05
C HIS A 5 13.01 -16.18 -25.41
N PRO A 6 12.08 -15.39 -25.99
CA PRO A 6 12.37 -13.99 -26.31
C PRO A 6 12.78 -13.28 -25.02
N ALA A 7 13.91 -12.58 -25.08
CA ALA A 7 14.41 -11.79 -23.95
C ALA A 7 13.28 -10.86 -23.48
N ASP A 8 12.85 -11.02 -22.23
CA ASP A 8 11.79 -10.22 -21.65
C ASP A 8 12.22 -8.75 -21.59
N PRO A 9 11.48 -7.82 -22.22
CA PRO A 9 11.83 -6.40 -22.31
C PRO A 9 11.74 -5.64 -20.97
N ARG A 10 11.31 -6.29 -19.87
CA ARG A 10 11.18 -5.64 -18.57
C ARG A 10 12.52 -5.52 -17.85
N PRO A 11 12.82 -4.37 -17.21
CA PRO A 11 14.14 -4.10 -16.65
C PRO A 11 14.48 -5.08 -15.52
N GLY A 12 15.67 -5.66 -15.58
CA GLY A 12 16.28 -6.39 -14.48
C GLY A 12 16.71 -5.44 -13.36
N HIS A 13 17.10 -5.98 -12.22
CA HIS A 13 17.54 -5.16 -11.07
C HIS A 13 18.64 -4.15 -11.43
N ARG A 14 19.62 -4.56 -12.23
CA ARG A 14 20.72 -3.70 -12.69
C ARG A 14 20.20 -2.52 -13.53
N GLU A 15 19.26 -2.77 -14.41
CA GLU A 15 18.67 -1.74 -15.28
C GLU A 15 17.85 -0.74 -14.48
N ARG A 16 17.09 -1.21 -13.46
CA ARG A 16 16.41 -0.34 -12.50
C ARG A 16 17.38 0.59 -11.79
N LEU A 17 18.54 0.09 -11.35
CA LEU A 17 19.57 0.91 -10.70
C LEU A 17 20.24 1.91 -11.66
N VAL A 18 20.36 1.58 -12.95
CA VAL A 18 20.84 2.54 -13.97
C VAL A 18 19.83 3.65 -14.18
N ALA A 19 18.55 3.32 -14.43
CA ALA A 19 17.48 4.29 -14.57
C ALA A 19 17.35 5.19 -13.33
N HIS A 20 17.44 4.59 -12.14
CA HIS A 20 17.44 5.34 -10.88
C HIS A 20 18.57 6.39 -10.84
N ARG A 21 19.81 6.01 -11.16
CA ARG A 21 20.95 6.96 -11.15
C ARG A 21 20.74 8.09 -12.15
N THR A 22 20.25 7.81 -13.35
CA THR A 22 19.93 8.83 -14.36
C THR A 22 18.91 9.83 -13.82
N ALA A 23 17.75 9.36 -13.40
CA ALA A 23 16.68 10.22 -12.89
C ALA A 23 17.10 10.98 -11.61
N ALA A 24 17.75 10.31 -10.65
CA ALA A 24 18.18 10.92 -9.39
C ALA A 24 19.21 12.03 -9.62
N THR A 25 20.17 11.84 -10.55
CA THR A 25 21.18 12.84 -10.89
C THR A 25 20.52 14.08 -11.52
N ALA A 26 19.65 13.88 -12.50
CA ALA A 26 18.96 14.98 -13.16
C ALA A 26 18.07 15.76 -12.17
N LEU A 27 17.23 15.08 -11.38
CA LEU A 27 16.35 15.71 -10.39
C LEU A 27 17.12 16.44 -9.29
N THR A 28 18.27 15.93 -8.87
CA THR A 28 19.12 16.57 -7.83
C THR A 28 19.75 17.86 -8.33
N SER A 29 20.04 17.98 -9.64
CA SER A 29 20.60 19.18 -10.25
C SER A 29 19.60 20.31 -10.43
N CYS A 30 18.29 20.01 -10.41
CA CYS A 30 17.23 21.00 -10.58
C CYS A 30 17.03 21.86 -9.32
N GLY A 31 16.81 23.17 -9.53
CA GLY A 31 16.35 24.07 -8.48
C GLY A 31 14.85 23.94 -8.21
N ASP A 32 14.38 24.51 -7.10
CA ASP A 32 12.96 24.39 -6.69
C ASP A 32 11.99 24.91 -7.74
N THR A 33 12.30 26.03 -8.39
CA THR A 33 11.49 26.62 -9.46
C THR A 33 11.38 25.71 -10.67
N GLU A 34 12.49 25.06 -11.04
CA GLU A 34 12.55 24.13 -12.16
C GLU A 34 11.78 22.84 -11.85
N LEU A 35 11.96 22.27 -10.64
CA LEU A 35 11.18 21.12 -10.19
C LEU A 35 9.68 21.42 -10.15
N ALA A 36 9.29 22.59 -9.65
CA ALA A 36 7.89 23.00 -9.64
C ALA A 36 7.29 23.09 -11.06
N ALA A 37 8.07 23.63 -12.03
CA ALA A 37 7.65 23.68 -13.42
C ALA A 37 7.51 22.28 -14.05
N LEU A 38 8.47 21.38 -13.81
CA LEU A 38 8.41 19.99 -14.25
C LEU A 38 7.17 19.26 -13.68
N VAL A 39 6.92 19.41 -12.37
CA VAL A 39 5.77 18.80 -11.70
C VAL A 39 4.45 19.37 -12.23
N ALA A 40 4.39 20.67 -12.51
CA ALA A 40 3.19 21.30 -13.08
C ALA A 40 2.89 20.84 -14.52
N ALA A 41 3.94 20.54 -15.31
CA ALA A 41 3.81 20.02 -16.68
C ALA A 41 3.58 18.51 -16.75
N ALA A 42 3.73 17.76 -15.64
CA ALA A 42 3.60 16.32 -15.62
C ALA A 42 2.16 15.86 -15.94
N LYS A 43 2.02 14.74 -16.65
CA LYS A 43 0.71 14.16 -17.01
C LYS A 43 -0.01 13.67 -15.76
N PRO A 44 -1.19 14.21 -15.39
CA PRO A 44 -1.95 13.73 -14.24
C PRO A 44 -2.33 12.25 -14.39
N LEU A 45 -2.22 11.49 -13.30
CA LEU A 45 -2.65 10.08 -13.21
C LEU A 45 -3.89 9.93 -12.33
N GLY A 46 -4.00 10.70 -11.25
CA GLY A 46 -5.15 10.66 -10.36
C GLY A 46 -4.98 11.49 -9.09
N THR A 47 -6.06 11.54 -8.32
CA THR A 47 -6.12 12.15 -6.99
C THR A 47 -6.79 11.17 -6.05
N GLY A 48 -6.27 11.03 -4.83
CA GLY A 48 -6.81 10.18 -3.77
C GLY A 48 -6.49 10.76 -2.40
N ILE A 49 -6.86 10.03 -1.35
CA ILE A 49 -6.60 10.43 0.05
C ILE A 49 -5.10 10.64 0.30
N GLY A 50 -4.24 9.81 -0.31
CA GLY A 50 -2.78 9.91 -0.20
C GLY A 50 -2.14 11.06 -0.98
N GLY A 51 -2.92 11.90 -1.68
CA GLY A 51 -2.39 13.03 -2.46
C GLY A 51 -2.67 12.94 -3.95
N ARG A 52 -1.94 13.73 -4.74
CA ARG A 52 -2.07 13.79 -6.21
C ARG A 52 -0.90 13.08 -6.88
N SER A 53 -1.18 12.36 -7.96
CA SER A 53 -0.17 11.63 -8.72
C SER A 53 -0.09 12.09 -10.18
N ALA A 54 1.12 12.02 -10.73
CA ALA A 54 1.38 12.34 -12.12
C ALA A 54 2.53 11.47 -12.68
N LEU A 55 2.64 11.42 -14.00
CA LEU A 55 3.74 10.79 -14.72
C LEU A 55 4.61 11.86 -15.37
N LEU A 56 5.90 11.76 -15.14
CA LEU A 56 6.93 12.62 -15.70
C LEU A 56 7.95 11.76 -16.44
N GLU A 57 8.63 12.32 -17.43
CA GLU A 57 9.78 11.70 -18.07
C GLU A 57 11.04 12.55 -17.78
N ILE A 58 12.08 11.91 -17.26
CA ILE A 58 13.37 12.53 -16.94
C ILE A 58 14.47 11.78 -17.68
N ASP A 59 15.10 12.40 -18.65
CA ASP A 59 16.17 11.81 -19.47
C ASP A 59 15.81 10.42 -20.02
N GLY A 60 14.57 10.26 -20.50
CA GLY A 60 14.05 9.00 -21.03
C GLY A 60 13.60 7.99 -19.94
N VAL A 61 13.67 8.36 -18.67
CA VAL A 61 13.19 7.51 -17.56
C VAL A 61 11.78 7.96 -17.13
N PRO A 62 10.78 7.06 -17.14
CA PRO A 62 9.47 7.37 -16.61
C PRO A 62 9.52 7.44 -15.08
N VAL A 63 8.99 8.52 -14.52
CA VAL A 63 9.00 8.82 -13.08
C VAL A 63 7.59 9.05 -12.60
N PHE A 64 7.18 8.28 -11.59
CA PHE A 64 5.93 8.51 -10.87
C PHE A 64 6.13 9.62 -9.85
N VAL A 65 5.29 10.64 -9.92
CA VAL A 65 5.33 11.79 -9.01
C VAL A 65 4.13 11.72 -8.09
N LYS A 66 4.38 11.66 -6.76
CA LYS A 66 3.34 11.77 -5.72
C LYS A 66 3.53 13.09 -4.96
N ARG A 67 2.45 13.86 -4.84
CA ARG A 67 2.42 15.14 -4.12
C ARG A 67 1.53 14.99 -2.89
N ILE A 68 2.12 15.09 -1.72
CA ILE A 68 1.47 14.91 -0.43
C ILE A 68 1.40 16.28 0.26
N PRO A 69 0.21 16.80 0.60
CA PRO A 69 0.11 18.07 1.33
C PRO A 69 0.94 18.03 2.61
N LEU A 70 1.73 19.07 2.85
CA LEU A 70 2.49 19.29 4.07
C LEU A 70 1.81 20.38 4.90
N THR A 71 1.39 19.99 6.08
CA THR A 71 0.72 20.90 7.02
C THR A 71 1.70 21.88 7.68
N ASP A 72 1.18 22.98 8.21
CA ASP A 72 2.01 23.95 8.94
C ASP A 72 2.70 23.30 10.16
N THR A 73 2.02 22.38 10.85
CA THR A 73 2.61 21.61 11.94
C THR A 73 3.79 20.74 11.46
N GLU A 74 3.68 20.10 10.30
CA GLU A 74 4.77 19.30 9.71
C GLU A 74 5.95 20.16 9.22
N LEU A 75 5.71 21.43 8.87
CA LEU A 75 6.73 22.36 8.39
C LEU A 75 7.50 23.06 9.52
N ARG A 76 7.08 22.96 10.79
CA ARG A 76 7.81 23.54 11.91
C ARG A 76 9.23 22.96 11.99
N PRO A 77 10.29 23.74 12.25
CA PRO A 77 11.67 23.27 12.27
C PRO A 77 11.91 22.03 13.12
N GLU A 78 11.26 21.93 14.29
CA GLU A 78 11.34 20.79 15.20
C GLU A 78 10.67 19.52 14.68
N ASN A 79 9.76 19.64 13.70
CA ASN A 79 8.99 18.56 13.13
C ASN A 79 9.47 18.11 11.75
N LEU A 80 10.45 18.79 11.18
CA LEU A 80 11.00 18.43 9.87
C LEU A 80 11.54 16.99 9.90
N ARG A 81 11.01 16.15 8.99
CA ARG A 81 11.34 14.72 8.87
C ARG A 81 11.05 13.90 10.14
N SER A 82 10.21 14.41 11.03
CA SER A 82 9.78 13.68 12.21
C SER A 82 8.89 12.50 11.84
N THR A 83 9.14 11.34 12.44
CA THR A 83 8.27 10.16 12.33
C THR A 83 7.34 10.01 13.54
N ALA A 84 7.32 11.02 14.44
CA ALA A 84 6.36 11.07 15.53
C ALA A 84 4.94 11.24 14.99
N ASP A 85 3.96 10.87 15.78
CA ASP A 85 2.59 11.33 15.57
C ASP A 85 2.50 12.79 16.02
N LEU A 86 2.32 13.70 15.07
CA LEU A 86 2.32 15.15 15.32
C LEU A 86 0.93 15.69 15.65
N PHE A 87 -0.11 14.87 15.50
CA PHE A 87 -1.50 15.26 15.67
C PHE A 87 -2.22 14.49 16.77
N ASP A 88 -1.52 13.59 17.47
CA ASP A 88 -2.12 12.73 18.48
C ASP A 88 -3.30 11.91 17.93
N LEU A 89 -3.05 11.26 16.79
CA LEU A 89 -4.07 10.47 16.11
C LEU A 89 -4.24 9.12 16.81
N PRO A 90 -5.49 8.63 16.98
CA PRO A 90 -5.71 7.27 17.44
C PRO A 90 -4.99 6.24 16.57
N ALA A 91 -4.37 5.24 17.19
CA ALA A 91 -3.59 4.23 16.46
C ALA A 91 -4.45 3.44 15.44
N PHE A 92 -5.75 3.26 15.67
CA PHE A 92 -6.65 2.61 14.73
C PHE A 92 -6.86 3.39 13.41
N CYS A 93 -6.41 4.64 13.31
CA CYS A 93 -6.35 5.36 12.02
C CYS A 93 -5.42 4.68 11.00
N HIS A 94 -4.53 3.76 11.42
CA HIS A 94 -3.74 2.93 10.51
C HIS A 94 -4.58 1.96 9.67
N TYR A 95 -5.81 1.66 10.04
CA TYR A 95 -6.69 0.82 9.20
C TYR A 95 -7.15 1.50 7.91
N GLY A 96 -6.87 2.76 7.71
CA GLY A 96 -7.14 3.51 6.49
C GLY A 96 -8.61 3.86 6.31
N ALA A 97 -9.31 3.18 5.44
CA ALA A 97 -10.77 3.28 5.23
C ALA A 97 -11.36 4.71 5.23
N GLY A 98 -10.68 5.65 4.57
CA GLY A 98 -11.06 7.08 4.58
C GLY A 98 -10.51 7.85 5.77
N GLY A 99 -9.42 7.39 6.38
CA GLY A 99 -8.72 8.08 7.47
C GLY A 99 -7.78 9.19 6.98
N PRO A 100 -7.34 10.08 7.91
CA PRO A 100 -6.53 11.26 7.55
C PRO A 100 -5.06 10.96 7.21
N GLY A 101 -4.62 9.69 7.33
CA GLY A 101 -3.20 9.31 7.25
C GLY A 101 -2.34 9.90 8.37
N PHE A 102 -1.07 9.49 8.45
CA PHE A 102 -0.18 9.88 9.56
C PHE A 102 0.90 10.92 9.19
N GLY A 103 0.82 11.48 7.99
CA GLY A 103 1.68 12.57 7.57
C GLY A 103 2.75 12.20 6.55
N ALA A 104 3.19 13.24 5.84
CA ALA A 104 4.11 13.12 4.72
C ALA A 104 5.50 12.64 5.16
N TRP A 105 5.95 13.00 6.35
CA TRP A 105 7.27 12.60 6.84
C TRP A 105 7.38 11.12 7.20
N ARG A 106 6.30 10.49 7.72
CA ARG A 106 6.25 9.04 7.92
C ARG A 106 6.28 8.28 6.60
N GLU A 107 5.53 8.75 5.61
CA GLU A 107 5.52 8.16 4.28
C GLU A 107 6.90 8.27 3.61
N LEU A 108 7.54 9.44 3.67
CA LEU A 108 8.92 9.61 3.19
C LEU A 108 9.88 8.65 3.91
N ALA A 109 9.79 8.53 5.23
CA ALA A 109 10.67 7.66 6.00
C ALA A 109 10.51 6.18 5.58
N ALA A 110 9.29 5.72 5.32
CA ALA A 110 9.04 4.38 4.81
C ALA A 110 9.63 4.19 3.40
N HIS A 111 9.44 5.15 2.49
CA HIS A 111 10.06 5.12 1.16
C HIS A 111 11.60 5.10 1.22
N VAL A 112 12.21 5.86 2.12
CA VAL A 112 13.67 5.83 2.32
C VAL A 112 14.15 4.47 2.84
N MET A 113 13.38 3.83 3.72
CA MET A 113 13.73 2.50 4.22
C MET A 113 13.63 1.45 3.11
N THR A 114 12.52 1.40 2.40
CA THR A 114 12.27 0.42 1.32
C THR A 114 13.22 0.63 0.13
N HIS A 115 13.50 1.89 -0.22
CA HIS A 115 14.52 2.23 -1.21
C HIS A 115 15.90 1.64 -0.85
N ARG A 116 16.31 1.73 0.41
CA ARG A 116 17.57 1.12 0.86
C ARG A 116 17.58 -0.38 0.66
N TRP A 117 16.48 -1.09 0.96
CA TRP A 117 16.40 -2.53 0.74
C TRP A 117 16.56 -2.91 -0.73
N VAL A 118 16.03 -2.08 -1.64
CA VAL A 118 16.25 -2.28 -3.09
C VAL A 118 17.70 -2.03 -3.47
N LEU A 119 18.31 -0.94 -2.98
CA LEU A 119 19.72 -0.59 -3.32
C LEU A 119 20.71 -1.65 -2.83
N THR A 120 20.50 -2.22 -1.64
CA THR A 120 21.37 -3.26 -1.06
C THR A 120 21.09 -4.65 -1.62
N GLY A 121 20.00 -4.81 -2.39
CA GLY A 121 19.57 -6.13 -2.89
C GLY A 121 18.84 -6.98 -1.86
N ASP A 122 18.54 -6.43 -0.67
CA ASP A 122 17.86 -7.14 0.40
C ASP A 122 16.40 -7.47 0.07
N ASP A 123 15.73 -6.57 -0.66
CA ASP A 123 14.36 -6.77 -1.11
C ASP A 123 14.03 -5.89 -2.34
N PRO A 124 13.88 -6.46 -3.54
CA PRO A 124 13.62 -5.69 -4.76
C PRO A 124 12.14 -5.31 -4.97
N ARG A 125 11.25 -5.67 -4.05
CA ARG A 125 9.78 -5.55 -4.17
C ARG A 125 9.23 -4.16 -3.83
N PHE A 126 10.02 -3.12 -4.03
CA PHE A 126 9.59 -1.73 -3.80
C PHE A 126 10.01 -0.85 -4.96
N PRO A 127 9.25 0.21 -5.29
CA PRO A 127 9.72 1.25 -6.19
C PRO A 127 10.93 1.99 -5.59
N LEU A 128 11.88 2.32 -6.44
CA LEU A 128 13.02 3.16 -6.05
C LEU A 128 12.56 4.61 -5.85
N LEU A 129 13.03 5.25 -4.78
CA LEU A 129 12.86 6.69 -4.56
C LEU A 129 13.98 7.43 -5.28
N HIS A 130 13.68 8.06 -6.42
CA HIS A 130 14.68 8.80 -7.20
C HIS A 130 15.09 10.09 -6.51
N HIS A 131 14.11 10.86 -6.02
CA HIS A 131 14.31 12.13 -5.35
C HIS A 131 13.09 12.50 -4.52
N TRP A 132 13.22 13.49 -3.63
CA TRP A 132 12.10 14.15 -2.96
C TRP A 132 12.41 15.62 -2.72
N ARG A 133 11.37 16.46 -2.69
CA ARG A 133 11.49 17.90 -2.43
C ARG A 133 10.24 18.43 -1.76
N VAL A 134 10.40 19.44 -0.91
CA VAL A 134 9.27 20.26 -0.44
C VAL A 134 9.14 21.43 -1.41
N LEU A 135 7.98 21.55 -2.04
CA LEU A 135 7.70 22.62 -2.97
C LEU A 135 6.50 23.46 -2.49
N PRO A 136 6.54 24.80 -2.59
CA PRO A 136 5.38 25.64 -2.36
C PRO A 136 4.26 25.26 -3.34
N GLU A 137 3.09 24.98 -2.81
CA GLU A 137 1.93 24.58 -3.61
C GLU A 137 0.65 24.95 -2.86
N PRO A 138 -0.31 25.62 -3.48
CA PRO A 138 -1.62 25.87 -2.86
C PRO A 138 -2.28 24.55 -2.47
N ALA A 139 -2.94 24.53 -1.30
CA ALA A 139 -3.69 23.37 -0.85
C ALA A 139 -4.69 22.92 -1.92
N PRO A 140 -4.68 21.63 -2.31
CA PRO A 140 -5.78 21.08 -3.09
C PRO A 140 -7.04 21.00 -2.22
N PRO A 141 -8.24 20.98 -2.81
CA PRO A 141 -9.43 20.57 -2.08
C PRO A 141 -9.19 19.22 -1.41
N LEU A 142 -9.71 19.03 -0.19
CA LEU A 142 -9.70 17.71 0.43
C LEU A 142 -10.38 16.69 -0.51
N PRO A 143 -9.92 15.44 -0.55
CA PRO A 143 -10.61 14.36 -1.25
C PRO A 143 -12.07 14.25 -0.78
N GLU A 144 -12.95 13.78 -1.65
CA GLU A 144 -14.39 13.68 -1.37
C GLU A 144 -14.67 12.92 -0.07
N GLU A 145 -13.89 11.89 0.20
CA GLU A 145 -14.01 11.04 1.41
C GLU A 145 -13.67 11.79 2.71
N LEU A 146 -12.90 12.88 2.62
CA LEU A 146 -12.46 13.70 3.76
C LEU A 146 -13.08 15.11 3.76
N ALA A 147 -13.85 15.48 2.72
CA ALA A 147 -14.39 16.81 2.54
C ALA A 147 -15.38 17.23 3.65
N ASP A 148 -16.15 16.27 4.16
CA ASP A 148 -16.99 16.45 5.35
C ASP A 148 -16.16 16.12 6.60
N ILE A 149 -15.49 17.13 7.14
CA ILE A 149 -14.61 17.00 8.30
C ILE A 149 -15.39 16.51 9.53
N ASP A 150 -16.59 17.03 9.78
CA ASP A 150 -17.39 16.62 10.96
C ASP A 150 -17.77 15.14 10.90
N ARG A 151 -18.20 14.67 9.74
CA ARG A 151 -18.50 13.26 9.51
C ARG A 151 -17.26 12.40 9.68
N THR A 152 -16.12 12.84 9.13
CA THR A 152 -14.84 12.10 9.25
C THR A 152 -14.39 12.01 10.70
N VAL A 153 -14.45 13.11 11.45
CA VAL A 153 -14.10 13.13 12.87
C VAL A 153 -15.00 12.19 13.66
N ALA A 154 -16.32 12.26 13.45
CA ALA A 154 -17.28 11.39 14.11
C ALA A 154 -16.98 9.90 13.84
N ARG A 155 -16.68 9.52 12.59
CA ARG A 155 -16.30 8.17 12.19
C ARG A 155 -15.04 7.68 12.91
N TRP A 156 -14.07 8.54 13.11
CA TRP A 156 -12.80 8.22 13.76
C TRP A 156 -12.81 8.51 15.28
N GLY A 157 -13.96 8.25 15.92
CA GLY A 157 -14.11 8.27 17.38
C GLY A 157 -14.17 9.68 17.99
N GLY A 158 -14.40 10.72 17.20
CA GLY A 158 -14.48 12.11 17.70
C GLY A 158 -13.12 12.69 18.11
N ALA A 159 -12.00 12.08 17.71
CA ALA A 159 -10.66 12.47 18.13
C ALA A 159 -10.31 13.90 17.64
N PRO A 160 -9.93 14.84 18.55
CA PRO A 160 -9.58 16.22 18.18
C PRO A 160 -8.41 16.30 17.20
N GLY A 161 -7.44 15.38 17.29
CA GLY A 161 -6.29 15.30 16.40
C GLY A 161 -6.68 15.05 14.94
N VAL A 162 -7.73 14.25 14.69
CA VAL A 162 -8.27 14.03 13.34
C VAL A 162 -8.77 15.34 12.74
N ARG A 163 -9.55 16.14 13.51
CA ARG A 163 -10.02 17.45 13.07
C ARG A 163 -8.85 18.38 12.75
N HIS A 164 -7.94 18.54 13.72
CA HIS A 164 -6.79 19.42 13.58
C HIS A 164 -5.98 19.10 12.31
N ARG A 165 -5.71 17.82 12.05
CA ARG A 165 -5.00 17.40 10.86
C ARG A 165 -5.74 17.71 9.56
N LEU A 166 -7.04 17.44 9.49
CA LEU A 166 -7.84 17.69 8.30
C LEU A 166 -7.95 19.20 7.98
N GLU A 167 -8.12 20.03 9.00
CA GLU A 167 -8.16 21.49 8.87
C GLU A 167 -6.81 22.04 8.35
N GLU A 168 -5.68 21.57 8.89
CA GLU A 168 -4.36 21.97 8.38
C GLU A 168 -4.08 21.42 6.97
N MET A 169 -4.54 20.21 6.64
CA MET A 169 -4.42 19.67 5.28
C MET A 169 -5.19 20.52 4.26
N ALA A 170 -6.37 21.03 4.64
CA ALA A 170 -7.21 21.87 3.78
C ALA A 170 -6.56 23.23 3.46
N THR A 171 -5.63 23.69 4.30
CA THR A 171 -4.97 24.99 4.19
C THR A 171 -3.48 24.89 3.89
N ALA A 172 -2.95 23.70 3.66
CA ALA A 172 -1.54 23.46 3.43
C ALA A 172 -0.98 24.33 2.28
N GLY A 173 0.12 25.04 2.55
CA GLY A 173 0.79 25.93 1.57
C GLY A 173 1.95 25.27 0.83
N ALA A 174 2.27 24.01 1.12
CA ALA A 174 3.35 23.26 0.50
C ALA A 174 2.97 21.78 0.33
N SER A 175 3.71 21.10 -0.53
CA SER A 175 3.62 19.65 -0.71
C SER A 175 5.00 19.01 -0.59
N LEU A 176 5.06 17.84 0.03
CA LEU A 176 6.17 16.91 -0.16
C LEU A 176 5.97 16.22 -1.51
N VAL A 177 6.91 16.40 -2.41
CA VAL A 177 6.91 15.78 -3.73
C VAL A 177 7.88 14.60 -3.71
N LEU A 178 7.36 13.40 -3.98
CA LEU A 178 8.13 12.17 -4.12
C LEU A 178 8.27 11.84 -5.61
N PHE A 179 9.49 11.58 -6.07
CA PHE A 179 9.81 11.11 -7.42
C PHE A 179 10.20 9.63 -7.32
N LEU A 180 9.30 8.77 -7.74
CA LEU A 180 9.42 7.32 -7.57
C LEU A 180 9.59 6.61 -8.92
N GLU A 181 10.15 5.44 -8.89
CA GLU A 181 10.17 4.54 -10.04
C GLU A 181 8.73 4.26 -10.50
N TYR A 182 8.51 4.40 -11.80
CA TYR A 182 7.21 4.09 -12.39
C TYR A 182 7.08 2.60 -12.66
N VAL A 183 6.08 1.97 -12.07
CA VAL A 183 5.66 0.58 -12.35
C VAL A 183 4.31 0.64 -13.06
N PRO A 184 4.16 0.10 -14.28
CA PRO A 184 3.07 0.49 -15.18
C PRO A 184 1.70 -0.09 -14.85
N GLN A 185 1.61 -1.16 -14.07
CA GLN A 185 0.36 -1.87 -13.83
C GLN A 185 0.11 -2.08 -12.35
N ASP A 186 -1.10 -1.75 -11.89
CA ASP A 186 -1.62 -2.22 -10.62
C ASP A 186 -2.02 -3.70 -10.70
N LEU A 187 -1.95 -4.36 -9.55
CA LEU A 187 -2.22 -5.79 -9.47
C LEU A 187 -3.67 -6.13 -9.81
N HIS A 188 -4.62 -5.24 -9.50
CA HIS A 188 -6.03 -5.48 -9.79
C HIS A 188 -6.28 -5.65 -11.30
N ARG A 189 -5.74 -4.72 -12.08
CA ARG A 189 -5.87 -4.73 -13.54
C ARG A 189 -5.10 -5.91 -14.14
N TRP A 190 -3.83 -6.07 -13.74
CA TRP A 190 -2.97 -7.12 -14.29
C TRP A 190 -3.54 -8.52 -14.02
N LEU A 191 -3.94 -8.83 -12.78
CA LEU A 191 -4.50 -10.15 -12.46
C LEU A 191 -5.85 -10.36 -13.13
N GLY A 192 -6.69 -9.32 -13.22
CA GLY A 192 -7.95 -9.38 -13.97
C GLY A 192 -7.76 -9.70 -15.45
N ASP A 193 -6.69 -9.19 -16.07
CA ASP A 193 -6.33 -9.53 -17.46
C ASP A 193 -5.94 -11.01 -17.58
N ARG A 194 -5.08 -11.51 -16.67
CA ARG A 194 -4.66 -12.92 -16.66
C ARG A 194 -5.82 -13.88 -16.41
N VAL A 195 -6.70 -13.55 -15.47
CA VAL A 195 -7.91 -14.36 -15.17
C VAL A 195 -8.83 -14.44 -16.41
N ARG A 196 -8.96 -13.37 -17.18
CA ARG A 196 -9.76 -13.37 -18.42
C ARG A 196 -9.13 -14.21 -19.54
N GLU A 197 -7.82 -14.36 -19.57
CA GLU A 197 -7.14 -15.28 -20.48
C GLU A 197 -7.44 -16.76 -20.15
N GLY A 198 -7.67 -17.07 -18.85
CA GLY A 198 -8.09 -18.39 -18.36
C GLY A 198 -6.99 -19.46 -18.40
N GLY A 199 -7.38 -20.70 -18.06
CA GLY A 199 -6.51 -21.87 -18.11
C GLY A 199 -5.23 -21.72 -17.27
N ASP A 200 -4.14 -22.31 -17.76
CA ASP A 200 -2.84 -22.30 -17.06
C ASP A 200 -2.31 -20.89 -16.81
N ILE A 201 -2.61 -19.93 -17.70
CA ILE A 201 -2.16 -18.52 -17.52
C ILE A 201 -2.79 -17.89 -16.29
N ALA A 202 -4.07 -18.13 -16.06
CA ALA A 202 -4.77 -17.65 -14.87
C ALA A 202 -4.23 -18.32 -13.61
N ASP A 203 -4.03 -19.63 -13.66
CA ASP A 203 -3.55 -20.43 -12.53
C ASP A 203 -2.13 -20.01 -12.09
N GLU A 204 -1.21 -19.90 -13.05
CA GLU A 204 0.17 -19.45 -12.79
C GLU A 204 0.20 -18.03 -12.21
N ALA A 205 -0.64 -17.12 -12.74
CA ALA A 205 -0.75 -15.76 -12.24
C ALA A 205 -1.28 -15.73 -10.80
N CYS A 206 -2.33 -16.49 -10.48
CA CYS A 206 -2.89 -16.58 -9.13
C CYS A 206 -1.88 -17.15 -8.12
N LEU A 207 -1.16 -18.22 -8.48
CA LEU A 207 -0.11 -18.81 -7.64
C LEU A 207 1.08 -17.88 -7.44
N MET A 208 1.49 -17.14 -8.48
CA MET A 208 2.54 -16.12 -8.37
C MET A 208 2.11 -15.02 -7.40
N VAL A 209 0.88 -14.52 -7.52
CA VAL A 209 0.36 -13.45 -6.65
C VAL A 209 0.27 -13.92 -5.20
N GLU A 210 -0.24 -15.13 -4.94
CA GLU A 210 -0.28 -15.70 -3.59
C GLU A 210 1.12 -15.72 -2.96
N ARG A 211 2.09 -16.31 -3.66
CA ARG A 211 3.46 -16.42 -3.17
C ARG A 211 4.10 -15.06 -2.93
N GLU A 212 4.00 -14.15 -3.89
CA GLU A 212 4.65 -12.83 -3.80
C GLU A 212 4.02 -11.93 -2.72
N LEU A 213 2.69 -11.95 -2.57
CA LEU A 213 2.00 -11.21 -1.50
C LEU A 213 2.42 -11.74 -0.13
N LEU A 214 2.38 -13.07 0.06
CA LEU A 214 2.70 -13.67 1.35
C LEU A 214 4.18 -13.44 1.71
N THR A 215 5.09 -13.76 0.80
CA THR A 215 6.54 -13.60 1.07
C THR A 215 6.93 -12.13 1.23
N GLY A 216 6.30 -11.22 0.47
CA GLY A 216 6.56 -9.79 0.54
C GLY A 216 6.11 -9.16 1.85
N THR A 217 4.90 -9.45 2.29
CA THR A 217 4.36 -8.92 3.55
C THR A 217 5.11 -9.48 4.76
N LEU A 218 5.41 -10.78 4.77
CA LEU A 218 6.24 -11.39 5.82
C LEU A 218 7.65 -10.77 5.89
N ALA A 219 8.28 -10.53 4.73
CA ALA A 219 9.61 -9.93 4.69
C ALA A 219 9.62 -8.46 5.15
N MET A 220 8.57 -7.68 4.84
CA MET A 220 8.37 -6.32 5.37
C MET A 220 8.24 -6.36 6.89
N ASN A 221 7.35 -7.19 7.41
CA ASN A 221 7.05 -7.27 8.83
C ASN A 221 8.29 -7.73 9.63
N ALA A 222 9.05 -8.71 9.10
CA ALA A 222 10.31 -9.15 9.71
C ALA A 222 11.36 -8.03 9.82
N ARG A 223 11.29 -7.00 8.94
CA ARG A 223 12.15 -5.82 8.98
C ARG A 223 11.58 -4.66 9.80
N GLY A 224 10.45 -4.89 10.47
CA GLY A 224 9.79 -3.93 11.35
C GLY A 224 9.02 -2.83 10.62
N LEU A 225 8.53 -3.10 9.42
CA LEU A 225 7.61 -2.23 8.67
C LEU A 225 6.30 -2.97 8.45
N LEU A 226 5.19 -2.44 8.94
CA LEU A 226 3.82 -2.84 8.62
C LEU A 226 3.24 -1.85 7.62
N HIS A 227 2.59 -2.37 6.58
CA HIS A 227 2.03 -1.55 5.50
C HIS A 227 0.63 -1.05 5.80
N PHE A 228 -0.20 -1.90 6.39
CA PHE A 228 -1.62 -1.71 6.72
C PHE A 228 -2.59 -1.56 5.53
N ASP A 229 -2.10 -1.39 4.31
CA ASP A 229 -2.94 -1.09 3.14
C ASP A 229 -2.48 -1.85 1.87
N THR A 230 -2.24 -3.16 1.99
CA THR A 230 -1.78 -4.02 0.89
C THR A 230 -2.91 -4.48 -0.04
N HIS A 231 -3.92 -3.64 -0.29
CA HIS A 231 -4.92 -3.92 -1.32
C HIS A 231 -4.30 -3.82 -2.74
N PHE A 232 -4.94 -4.42 -3.73
CA PHE A 232 -4.38 -4.55 -5.08
C PHE A 232 -4.13 -3.22 -5.82
N GLY A 233 -4.75 -2.12 -5.39
CA GLY A 233 -4.44 -0.79 -5.91
C GLY A 233 -3.07 -0.25 -5.45
N ASN A 234 -2.60 -0.69 -4.27
CA ASN A 234 -1.31 -0.31 -3.68
C ASN A 234 -0.20 -1.35 -3.93
N VAL A 235 -0.51 -2.39 -4.69
CA VAL A 235 0.44 -3.39 -5.13
C VAL A 235 0.55 -3.32 -6.65
N LEU A 236 1.73 -2.97 -7.14
CA LEU A 236 2.02 -2.89 -8.56
C LEU A 236 2.74 -4.14 -9.03
N THR A 237 2.78 -4.35 -10.34
CA THR A 237 3.51 -5.49 -10.92
C THR A 237 4.17 -5.15 -12.24
N ASP A 238 5.31 -5.77 -12.49
CA ASP A 238 5.98 -5.85 -13.78
C ASP A 238 5.65 -7.17 -14.51
N GLY A 239 4.74 -7.97 -13.93
CA GLY A 239 4.33 -9.29 -14.42
C GLY A 239 5.23 -10.45 -14.00
N ARG A 240 6.31 -10.18 -13.23
CA ARG A 240 7.24 -11.18 -12.68
C ARG A 240 7.27 -11.16 -11.17
N ARG A 241 7.11 -9.97 -10.58
CA ARG A 241 7.11 -9.73 -9.14
C ARG A 241 6.09 -8.67 -8.79
N LEU A 242 5.81 -8.58 -7.52
CA LEU A 242 5.00 -7.52 -6.96
C LEU A 242 5.87 -6.40 -6.40
N HIS A 243 5.34 -5.17 -6.44
CA HIS A 243 5.95 -3.98 -5.86
C HIS A 243 4.97 -3.32 -4.91
N PHE A 244 5.31 -3.27 -3.62
CA PHE A 244 4.49 -2.60 -2.60
C PHE A 244 4.77 -1.10 -2.62
N THR A 245 3.70 -0.31 -2.66
CA THR A 245 3.75 1.16 -2.77
C THR A 245 2.68 1.79 -1.90
N ASP A 246 2.70 3.14 -1.80
CA ASP A 246 1.79 3.90 -0.96
C ASP A 246 1.92 3.59 0.54
N HIS A 247 2.93 4.19 1.15
CA HIS A 247 3.25 3.99 2.56
C HIS A 247 2.54 4.98 3.51
N GLY A 248 1.46 5.65 3.06
CA GLY A 248 0.76 6.67 3.84
C GLY A 248 0.16 6.17 5.17
N LEU A 249 -0.12 4.86 5.27
CA LEU A 249 -0.63 4.20 6.48
C LEU A 249 0.41 3.34 7.18
N SER A 250 1.63 3.27 6.65
CA SER A 250 2.66 2.38 7.19
C SER A 250 3.09 2.76 8.61
N LEU A 251 3.39 1.74 9.41
CA LEU A 251 3.90 1.86 10.76
C LEU A 251 5.21 1.07 10.89
N SER A 252 6.23 1.67 11.51
CA SER A 252 7.52 0.99 11.66
C SER A 252 8.05 1.08 13.08
N SER A 253 8.70 -0.01 13.52
CA SER A 253 9.47 -0.04 14.77
C SER A 253 10.64 0.94 14.81
N ARG A 254 11.00 1.52 13.65
CA ARG A 254 12.05 2.55 13.52
C ARG A 254 11.50 3.97 13.60
N PHE A 255 10.19 4.13 13.68
CA PHE A 255 9.55 5.43 13.87
C PHE A 255 9.61 5.84 15.36
N ARG A 256 9.50 7.12 15.60
CA ARG A 256 9.34 7.66 16.96
C ARG A 256 7.88 7.42 17.40
N LEU A 257 7.65 6.28 18.05
CA LEU A 257 6.31 5.84 18.44
C LEU A 257 5.95 6.30 19.85
N SER A 258 4.69 6.67 20.06
CA SER A 258 4.09 6.75 21.39
C SER A 258 3.96 5.33 21.98
N PRO A 259 3.79 5.20 23.32
CA PRO A 259 3.50 3.88 23.91
C PRO A 259 2.27 3.19 23.34
N GLU A 260 1.27 3.95 22.90
CA GLU A 260 0.07 3.42 22.23
C GLU A 260 0.42 2.82 20.88
N HIS A 261 1.07 3.59 19.99
CA HIS A 261 1.48 3.11 18.66
C HIS A 261 2.47 1.94 18.74
N ALA A 262 3.33 1.89 19.77
CA ALA A 262 4.24 0.76 19.98
C ALA A 262 3.47 -0.53 20.32
N ARG A 263 2.48 -0.43 21.23
CA ARG A 263 1.58 -1.57 21.52
C ARG A 263 0.75 -1.98 20.32
N PHE A 264 0.23 -1.02 19.58
CA PHE A 264 -0.53 -1.27 18.35
C PHE A 264 0.32 -2.02 17.32
N LEU A 265 1.55 -1.58 17.06
CA LEU A 265 2.50 -2.27 16.19
C LEU A 265 2.72 -3.73 16.63
N ASP A 266 2.92 -3.95 17.92
CA ASP A 266 3.19 -5.28 18.47
C ASP A 266 1.99 -6.23 18.34
N GLN A 267 0.79 -5.72 18.52
CA GLN A 267 -0.46 -6.47 18.36
C GLN A 267 -0.74 -6.84 16.89
N HIS A 268 -0.27 -6.02 15.92
CA HIS A 268 -0.61 -6.14 14.50
C HIS A 268 0.48 -6.80 13.65
N ARG A 269 1.43 -7.51 14.25
CA ARG A 269 2.56 -8.14 13.51
C ARG A 269 2.11 -9.09 12.39
N ASP A 270 0.95 -9.72 12.52
CA ASP A 270 0.38 -10.63 11.53
C ASP A 270 -0.64 -9.93 10.60
N HIS A 271 -0.84 -8.60 10.72
CA HIS A 271 -1.88 -7.89 9.98
C HIS A 271 -1.69 -8.01 8.47
N ASP A 272 -0.54 -7.58 7.93
CA ASP A 272 -0.34 -7.48 6.48
C ASP A 272 -0.46 -8.82 5.75
N PRO A 273 0.18 -9.93 6.20
CA PRO A 273 -0.01 -11.21 5.53
C PRO A 273 -1.44 -11.76 5.66
N CYS A 274 -2.13 -11.49 6.77
CA CYS A 274 -3.53 -11.89 6.94
C CYS A 274 -4.46 -11.06 6.08
N TYR A 275 -4.28 -9.74 6.04
CA TYR A 275 -5.06 -8.84 5.22
C TYR A 275 -4.85 -9.12 3.72
N ALA A 276 -3.60 -9.25 3.27
CA ALA A 276 -3.27 -9.51 1.87
C ALA A 276 -3.89 -10.85 1.38
N MET A 277 -3.82 -11.91 2.18
CA MET A 277 -4.42 -13.20 1.82
C MET A 277 -5.95 -13.15 1.85
N SER A 278 -6.55 -12.49 2.82
CA SER A 278 -8.00 -12.27 2.86
C SER A 278 -8.47 -11.46 1.63
N TYR A 279 -7.74 -10.40 1.30
CA TYR A 279 -8.03 -9.60 0.11
C TYR A 279 -7.92 -10.43 -1.18
N LEU A 280 -6.86 -11.23 -1.32
CA LEU A 280 -6.68 -12.14 -2.46
C LEU A 280 -7.85 -13.10 -2.61
N VAL A 281 -8.24 -13.83 -1.55
CA VAL A 281 -9.36 -14.79 -1.59
C VAL A 281 -10.65 -14.12 -2.03
N ASN A 282 -11.01 -13.00 -1.42
CA ASN A 282 -12.23 -12.26 -1.79
C ASN A 282 -12.19 -11.77 -3.24
N ARG A 283 -11.01 -11.35 -3.73
CA ARG A 283 -10.85 -10.93 -5.13
C ARG A 283 -10.92 -12.08 -6.12
N LEU A 284 -10.34 -13.24 -5.80
CA LEU A 284 -10.46 -14.43 -6.64
C LEU A 284 -11.92 -14.89 -6.74
N LEU A 285 -12.65 -14.96 -5.63
CA LEU A 285 -14.08 -15.31 -5.65
C LEU A 285 -14.89 -14.30 -6.47
N TRP A 286 -14.57 -13.00 -6.38
CA TRP A 286 -15.22 -12.01 -7.23
C TRP A 286 -14.86 -12.19 -8.72
N MET A 287 -13.59 -12.42 -9.05
CA MET A 287 -13.13 -12.53 -10.45
C MET A 287 -13.65 -13.78 -11.17
N PHE A 288 -13.72 -14.91 -10.46
CA PHE A 288 -14.13 -16.19 -11.05
C PHE A 288 -15.61 -16.49 -10.93
N SER A 289 -16.28 -15.99 -9.89
CA SER A 289 -17.70 -16.33 -9.58
C SER A 289 -18.61 -15.12 -9.48
N GLY A 290 -18.09 -13.90 -9.58
CA GLY A 290 -18.87 -12.66 -9.45
C GLY A 290 -19.36 -12.36 -8.02
N LEU A 291 -18.94 -13.13 -7.02
CA LEU A 291 -19.41 -13.01 -5.64
C LEU A 291 -18.83 -11.77 -4.96
N GLY A 292 -19.69 -10.91 -4.43
CA GLY A 292 -19.28 -9.83 -3.53
C GLY A 292 -18.80 -10.38 -2.19
N VAL A 293 -18.10 -9.55 -1.39
CA VAL A 293 -17.49 -9.97 -0.12
C VAL A 293 -18.52 -10.61 0.85
N ARG A 294 -19.72 -10.07 0.91
CA ARG A 294 -20.79 -10.61 1.79
C ARG A 294 -21.29 -11.96 1.30
N ASP A 295 -21.47 -12.12 -0.01
CA ASP A 295 -21.96 -13.37 -0.61
C ASP A 295 -20.87 -14.45 -0.60
N ALA A 296 -19.61 -14.06 -0.76
CA ALA A 296 -18.47 -14.95 -0.65
C ALA A 296 -18.26 -15.53 0.76
N ALA A 297 -18.81 -14.89 1.80
CA ALA A 297 -18.61 -15.32 3.18
C ALA A 297 -19.11 -16.75 3.44
N GLU A 298 -20.17 -17.20 2.77
CA GLU A 298 -20.68 -18.59 2.91
C GLU A 298 -19.72 -19.59 2.26
N VAL A 299 -19.21 -19.28 1.06
CA VAL A 299 -18.22 -20.12 0.38
C VAL A 299 -16.94 -20.22 1.21
N VAL A 300 -16.44 -19.08 1.71
CA VAL A 300 -15.24 -19.03 2.56
C VAL A 300 -15.44 -19.84 3.84
N ARG A 301 -16.62 -19.76 4.48
CA ARG A 301 -16.94 -20.54 5.68
C ARG A 301 -16.96 -22.04 5.39
N ALA A 302 -17.58 -22.47 4.29
CA ALA A 302 -17.58 -23.87 3.87
C ALA A 302 -16.14 -24.36 3.61
N CYS A 303 -15.30 -23.56 2.93
CA CYS A 303 -13.90 -23.88 2.68
C CYS A 303 -13.08 -23.97 3.97
N ALA A 304 -13.31 -23.09 4.95
CA ALA A 304 -12.66 -23.19 6.26
C ALA A 304 -13.07 -24.47 7.02
N GLY A 305 -14.26 -25.02 6.74
CA GLY A 305 -14.71 -26.32 7.22
C GLY A 305 -14.23 -27.52 6.39
N GLY A 306 -13.36 -27.31 5.40
CA GLY A 306 -12.76 -28.36 4.57
C GLY A 306 -13.51 -28.64 3.25
N ALA A 307 -14.55 -27.86 2.91
CA ALA A 307 -15.19 -27.98 1.60
C ALA A 307 -14.27 -27.40 0.50
N ARG A 308 -14.45 -27.91 -0.72
CA ARG A 308 -13.78 -27.38 -1.92
C ARG A 308 -14.75 -26.47 -2.67
N PRO A 309 -14.34 -25.24 -3.07
CA PRO A 309 -15.20 -24.37 -3.86
C PRO A 309 -15.41 -24.94 -5.28
N GLU A 310 -16.66 -24.92 -5.76
CA GLU A 310 -17.03 -25.39 -7.08
C GLU A 310 -16.70 -24.36 -8.18
N GLY A 311 -16.49 -24.83 -9.41
CA GLY A 311 -16.28 -23.98 -10.57
C GLY A 311 -14.91 -23.27 -10.66
N LEU A 312 -14.00 -23.58 -9.76
CA LEU A 312 -12.62 -23.07 -9.75
C LEU A 312 -11.63 -24.18 -10.19
N SER A 313 -10.52 -23.78 -10.79
CA SER A 313 -9.39 -24.69 -11.03
C SER A 313 -8.82 -25.25 -9.74
N ASP A 314 -8.02 -26.32 -9.83
CA ASP A 314 -7.34 -26.91 -8.66
C ASP A 314 -6.41 -25.92 -7.97
N ALA A 315 -5.72 -25.09 -8.74
CA ALA A 315 -4.82 -24.06 -8.23
C ALA A 315 -5.59 -22.98 -7.43
N VAL A 316 -6.62 -22.40 -8.03
CA VAL A 316 -7.41 -21.34 -7.40
C VAL A 316 -8.22 -21.87 -6.21
N ALA A 317 -8.83 -23.06 -6.33
CA ALA A 317 -9.53 -23.71 -5.22
C ALA A 317 -8.56 -24.00 -4.05
N GLY A 318 -7.32 -24.40 -4.35
CA GLY A 318 -6.27 -24.62 -3.35
C GLY A 318 -5.92 -23.33 -2.58
N ILE A 319 -5.78 -22.19 -3.28
CA ILE A 319 -5.54 -20.88 -2.66
C ILE A 319 -6.71 -20.52 -1.73
N VAL A 320 -7.95 -20.59 -2.23
CA VAL A 320 -9.15 -20.24 -1.46
C VAL A 320 -9.24 -21.10 -0.19
N THR A 321 -9.11 -22.43 -0.31
CA THR A 321 -9.21 -23.35 0.83
C THR A 321 -8.11 -23.11 1.87
N ARG A 322 -6.86 -22.92 1.44
CA ARG A 322 -5.70 -22.70 2.31
C ARG A 322 -5.87 -21.46 3.17
N HIS A 323 -6.40 -20.37 2.59
CA HIS A 323 -6.52 -19.09 3.26
C HIS A 323 -7.93 -18.79 3.82
N ALA A 324 -8.91 -19.68 3.63
CA ALA A 324 -10.27 -19.51 4.11
C ALA A 324 -10.37 -19.22 5.63
N PRO A 325 -9.63 -19.91 6.54
CA PRO A 325 -9.72 -19.61 7.97
C PRO A 325 -9.33 -18.18 8.31
N VAL A 326 -8.21 -17.71 7.78
CA VAL A 326 -7.75 -16.32 7.97
C VAL A 326 -8.71 -15.33 7.32
N THR A 327 -9.24 -15.67 6.14
CA THR A 327 -10.16 -14.80 5.40
C THR A 327 -11.45 -14.57 6.17
N LEU A 328 -12.00 -15.57 6.85
CA LEU A 328 -13.20 -15.41 7.70
C LEU A 328 -12.96 -14.37 8.79
N VAL A 329 -11.87 -14.53 9.54
CA VAL A 329 -11.55 -13.65 10.67
C VAL A 329 -11.28 -12.22 10.20
N MET A 330 -10.46 -12.07 9.14
CA MET A 330 -10.12 -10.75 8.62
C MET A 330 -11.31 -10.05 7.95
N THR A 331 -12.15 -10.78 7.20
CA THR A 331 -13.33 -10.19 6.57
C THR A 331 -14.34 -9.72 7.61
N ASP A 332 -14.59 -10.51 8.65
CA ASP A 332 -15.47 -10.11 9.76
C ASP A 332 -14.92 -8.87 10.49
N PHE A 333 -13.63 -8.87 10.79
CA PHE A 333 -12.95 -7.71 11.38
C PHE A 333 -13.10 -6.47 10.49
N VAL A 334 -12.75 -6.55 9.19
CA VAL A 334 -12.81 -5.41 8.27
C VAL A 334 -14.24 -4.88 8.12
N LEU A 335 -15.23 -5.73 7.99
CA LEU A 335 -16.63 -5.28 7.88
C LEU A 335 -17.09 -4.54 9.13
N ARG A 336 -16.77 -5.05 10.33
CA ARG A 336 -17.10 -4.35 11.60
C ARG A 336 -16.31 -3.06 11.76
N MET A 337 -15.03 -3.05 11.40
CA MET A 337 -14.16 -1.88 11.45
C MET A 337 -14.63 -0.77 10.50
N LEU A 338 -15.19 -1.13 9.34
CA LEU A 338 -15.78 -0.14 8.42
C LEU A 338 -17.01 0.57 9.04
N ASP A 339 -17.76 -0.13 9.88
CA ASP A 339 -18.93 0.46 10.57
C ASP A 339 -18.52 1.23 11.85
N ASP A 340 -17.58 0.68 12.63
CA ASP A 340 -17.09 1.28 13.88
C ASP A 340 -15.58 1.06 14.06
N PRO A 341 -14.74 1.96 13.49
CA PRO A 341 -13.28 1.83 13.59
C PRO A 341 -12.74 1.88 15.02
N ALA A 342 -13.37 2.70 15.88
CA ALA A 342 -12.91 2.91 17.25
C ALA A 342 -13.30 1.76 18.21
N GLY A 343 -14.48 1.17 18.00
CA GLY A 343 -15.03 0.13 18.89
C GLY A 343 -14.72 -1.30 18.46
N THR A 344 -14.12 -1.51 17.28
CA THR A 344 -13.86 -2.87 16.78
C THR A 344 -12.49 -3.38 17.24
N PRO A 345 -12.42 -4.39 18.14
CA PRO A 345 -11.17 -4.96 18.58
C PRO A 345 -10.51 -5.77 17.45
N TYR A 346 -9.18 -5.60 17.30
CA TYR A 346 -8.39 -6.40 16.37
C TYR A 346 -8.23 -7.84 16.91
N PRO A 347 -8.50 -8.90 16.11
CA PRO A 347 -8.49 -10.29 16.54
C PRO A 347 -7.08 -10.88 16.56
N ALA A 348 -6.13 -10.23 17.29
CA ALA A 348 -4.70 -10.54 17.25
C ALA A 348 -4.36 -11.99 17.61
N ASP A 349 -4.96 -12.53 18.68
CA ASP A 349 -4.63 -13.88 19.18
C ASP A 349 -5.13 -14.97 18.21
N GLU A 350 -6.29 -14.77 17.63
CA GLU A 350 -6.85 -15.70 16.64
C GLU A 350 -6.02 -15.72 15.36
N LEU A 351 -5.67 -14.55 14.83
CA LEU A 351 -4.84 -14.43 13.63
C LEU A 351 -3.43 -14.99 13.86
N ARG A 352 -2.83 -14.76 15.04
CA ARG A 352 -1.52 -15.33 15.40
C ARG A 352 -1.57 -16.85 15.43
N ARG A 353 -2.60 -17.45 16.01
CA ARG A 353 -2.79 -18.90 16.01
C ARG A 353 -2.91 -19.45 14.59
N LEU A 354 -3.78 -18.87 13.76
CA LEU A 354 -3.95 -19.27 12.36
C LEU A 354 -2.67 -19.08 11.52
N SER A 355 -1.87 -18.05 11.81
CA SER A 355 -0.58 -17.84 11.16
C SER A 355 0.46 -18.90 11.53
N ALA A 356 0.45 -19.38 12.79
CA ALA A 356 1.35 -20.43 13.25
C ALA A 356 0.98 -21.83 12.69
N GLU A 357 -0.28 -22.06 12.37
CA GLU A 357 -0.79 -23.31 11.80
C GLU A 357 -0.60 -23.39 10.26
N ARG A 358 -0.12 -22.33 9.60
CA ARG A 358 0.14 -22.35 8.16
C ARG A 358 1.26 -23.34 7.85
N PRO A 359 1.07 -24.25 6.87
CA PRO A 359 2.19 -25.06 6.37
C PRO A 359 3.26 -24.14 5.75
N PRO A 360 4.53 -24.50 5.86
CA PRO A 360 5.67 -23.73 5.32
C PRO A 360 5.62 -23.57 3.80
#